data_a3cf22286225c6859abf29f339480c66
#
_entry.id   a3cf22286225c6859abf29f339480c66
#
_cell.length_a   1.000
_cell.length_b   1.000
_cell.length_c   1.000
_cell.angle_alpha   90.00
_cell.angle_beta   90.00
_cell.angle_gamma   90.00
#
_symmetry.space_group_name_H-M   'P 1'
#
loop_
_entity.id
_entity.type
_entity.pdbx_description
1 polymer ?
#
loop_
_entity_poly.entity_id
_entity_poly.type
_entity_poly.pdbx_seq_one_letter_code
_entity_poly.pdbx_strand_id
1 'polypeptide(L)'
;MTVKIWFITGTSRGFGREWAIAALDRGDKVAATARNTATLDDLAAKYGDAILPIQLDVTDRAADLAAVRLAHEHFGRLDIVVNNAGYGQFGMVEEISEQEIRAQLETNLLGALWVTQAALPYLREQGSGHILQVSSIGGVSAFMNTGAYHASKWALEGLSQSLAQEVAGFGVKVTLIEPTGYATDWAGPAAKHASQLPAYDPVRAEAAAARAKRFTKRGDPAATRQAILRLVDAENPPLRMFLGESPLRVVTADYESRLADWREWQPVAAAAWGD
;
A
#
# COMPACT_ATOMS: atom_id res chain seq x y z
N MET A 1 2.97 -0.75 27.62
CA MET A 1 2.22 -0.39 26.38
C MET A 1 1.01 -1.28 26.30
N THR A 2 -0.12 -0.79 25.81
CA THR A 2 -1.32 -1.60 25.59
C THR A 2 -1.10 -2.49 24.37
N VAL A 3 -1.44 -3.77 24.46
CA VAL A 3 -1.40 -4.72 23.33
C VAL A 3 -2.32 -4.24 22.23
N LYS A 4 -1.81 -4.13 21.00
CA LYS A 4 -2.59 -3.73 19.82
C LYS A 4 -2.98 -4.96 19.00
N ILE A 5 -4.14 -4.89 18.39
CA ILE A 5 -4.66 -5.91 17.49
C ILE A 5 -4.52 -5.44 16.06
N TRP A 6 -3.77 -6.20 15.26
CA TRP A 6 -3.49 -5.90 13.86
C TRP A 6 -4.28 -6.81 12.92
N PHE A 7 -4.79 -6.25 11.85
CA PHE A 7 -5.25 -6.98 10.67
C PHE A 7 -4.36 -6.61 9.50
N ILE A 8 -3.64 -7.58 8.91
CA ILE A 8 -2.64 -7.31 7.88
C ILE A 8 -2.93 -8.16 6.64
N THR A 9 -3.10 -7.52 5.47
CA THR A 9 -3.28 -8.25 4.22
C THR A 9 -1.94 -8.57 3.56
N GLY A 10 -1.82 -9.79 2.96
CA GLY A 10 -0.64 -10.19 2.21
C GLY A 10 0.61 -10.43 3.05
N THR A 11 0.50 -11.25 4.10
CA THR A 11 1.57 -11.51 5.08
C THR A 11 2.48 -12.70 4.74
N SER A 12 2.30 -13.34 3.58
CA SER A 12 3.15 -14.47 3.18
C SER A 12 4.63 -14.10 3.00
N ARG A 13 4.93 -12.82 2.67
CA ARG A 13 6.28 -12.29 2.39
C ARG A 13 6.33 -10.77 2.40
N GLY A 14 7.53 -10.20 2.22
CA GLY A 14 7.75 -8.76 2.09
C GLY A 14 7.30 -7.95 3.30
N PHE A 15 6.84 -6.73 3.08
CA PHE A 15 6.47 -5.81 4.16
C PHE A 15 5.40 -6.37 5.10
N GLY A 16 4.33 -6.97 4.57
CA GLY A 16 3.27 -7.52 5.40
C GLY A 16 3.76 -8.57 6.38
N ARG A 17 4.69 -9.45 5.95
CA ARG A 17 5.33 -10.43 6.83
C ARG A 17 6.23 -9.78 7.87
N GLU A 18 7.07 -8.81 7.45
CA GLU A 18 7.98 -8.11 8.34
C GLU A 18 7.25 -7.31 9.42
N TRP A 19 6.12 -6.69 9.07
CA TRP A 19 5.33 -5.93 10.01
C TRP A 19 4.51 -6.82 10.94
N ALA A 20 4.04 -7.97 10.44
CA ALA A 20 3.43 -9.00 11.30
C ALA A 20 4.43 -9.50 12.35
N ILE A 21 5.67 -9.83 11.93
CA ILE A 21 6.74 -10.24 12.86
C ILE A 21 7.03 -9.12 13.87
N ALA A 22 7.14 -7.86 13.42
CA ALA A 22 7.42 -6.73 14.30
C ALA A 22 6.35 -6.54 15.39
N ALA A 23 5.07 -6.65 15.00
CA ALA A 23 3.94 -6.58 15.93
C ALA A 23 3.97 -7.74 16.94
N LEU A 24 4.15 -8.97 16.47
CA LEU A 24 4.20 -10.16 17.28
C LEU A 24 5.42 -10.18 18.24
N ASP A 25 6.60 -9.79 17.77
CA ASP A 25 7.82 -9.68 18.61
C ASP A 25 7.67 -8.60 19.70
N ARG A 26 6.82 -7.58 19.47
CA ARG A 26 6.49 -6.56 20.47
C ARG A 26 5.47 -7.05 21.52
N GLY A 27 4.80 -8.16 21.27
CA GLY A 27 3.72 -8.72 22.12
C GLY A 27 2.32 -8.28 21.72
N ASP A 28 2.14 -7.70 20.52
CA ASP A 28 0.84 -7.44 19.91
C ASP A 28 0.24 -8.74 19.35
N LYS A 29 -1.02 -8.66 18.90
CA LYS A 29 -1.71 -9.78 18.24
C LYS A 29 -2.00 -9.44 16.79
N VAL A 30 -1.93 -10.44 15.91
CA VAL A 30 -2.04 -10.23 14.45
C VAL A 30 -3.00 -11.23 13.81
N ALA A 31 -4.04 -10.74 13.17
CA ALA A 31 -4.77 -11.46 12.13
C ALA A 31 -3.98 -11.31 10.81
N ALA A 32 -3.27 -12.37 10.45
CA ALA A 32 -2.36 -12.40 9.31
C ALA A 32 -3.02 -13.08 8.12
N THR A 33 -3.22 -12.36 7.00
CA THR A 33 -3.91 -12.95 5.86
C THR A 33 -2.97 -13.30 4.71
N ALA A 34 -3.23 -14.44 4.06
CA ALA A 34 -2.53 -14.91 2.88
C ALA A 34 -3.46 -15.76 2.02
N ARG A 35 -3.23 -15.82 0.70
CA ARG A 35 -3.98 -16.72 -0.20
C ARG A 35 -3.71 -18.19 0.12
N ASN A 36 -2.52 -18.50 0.62
CA ASN A 36 -2.15 -19.82 1.12
C ASN A 36 -1.60 -19.65 2.55
N THR A 37 -2.37 -20.10 3.55
CA THR A 37 -2.02 -19.98 4.97
C THR A 37 -0.84 -20.85 5.39
N ALA A 38 -0.50 -21.92 4.66
CA ALA A 38 0.70 -22.72 4.92
C ALA A 38 2.00 -21.89 4.89
N THR A 39 2.00 -20.73 4.20
CA THR A 39 3.11 -19.79 4.24
C THR A 39 3.30 -19.07 5.58
N LEU A 40 2.39 -19.27 6.51
CA LEU A 40 2.37 -18.66 7.85
C LEU A 40 2.58 -19.69 8.99
N ASP A 41 2.76 -20.98 8.65
CA ASP A 41 2.84 -22.06 9.65
C ASP A 41 4.01 -21.86 10.62
N ASP A 42 5.13 -21.35 10.16
CA ASP A 42 6.29 -21.05 11.01
C ASP A 42 6.00 -19.91 11.99
N LEU A 43 5.22 -18.90 11.57
CA LEU A 43 4.78 -17.83 12.47
C LEU A 43 3.74 -18.35 13.45
N ALA A 44 2.79 -19.18 13.00
CA ALA A 44 1.80 -19.79 13.86
C ALA A 44 2.46 -20.68 14.93
N ALA A 45 3.45 -21.49 14.53
CA ALA A 45 4.21 -22.31 15.45
C ALA A 45 5.01 -21.50 16.49
N LYS A 46 5.55 -20.34 16.07
CA LYS A 46 6.37 -19.49 16.94
C LYS A 46 5.54 -18.66 17.92
N TYR A 47 4.39 -18.12 17.48
CA TYR A 47 3.66 -17.11 18.26
C TYR A 47 2.33 -17.61 18.85
N GLY A 48 1.91 -18.85 18.53
CA GLY A 48 0.72 -19.46 19.10
C GLY A 48 -0.53 -18.60 18.97
N ASP A 49 -1.23 -18.38 20.08
CA ASP A 49 -2.49 -17.63 20.12
C ASP A 49 -2.37 -16.12 19.84
N ALA A 50 -1.15 -15.62 19.67
CA ALA A 50 -0.95 -14.21 19.28
C ALA A 50 -1.14 -13.97 17.78
N ILE A 51 -1.15 -15.02 16.95
CA ILE A 51 -1.38 -14.91 15.52
C ILE A 51 -2.62 -15.72 15.12
N LEU A 52 -3.47 -15.13 14.28
CA LEU A 52 -4.60 -15.78 13.61
C LEU A 52 -4.35 -15.80 12.09
N PRO A 53 -3.86 -16.91 11.51
CA PRO A 53 -3.77 -17.06 10.07
C PRO A 53 -5.17 -17.13 9.44
N ILE A 54 -5.41 -16.29 8.42
CA ILE A 54 -6.69 -16.26 7.68
C ILE A 54 -6.40 -16.41 6.19
N GLN A 55 -7.08 -17.35 5.53
CA GLN A 55 -7.03 -17.43 4.08
C GLN A 55 -7.84 -16.30 3.47
N LEU A 56 -7.20 -15.51 2.60
CA LEU A 56 -7.84 -14.36 1.96
C LEU A 56 -7.23 -14.05 0.60
N ASP A 57 -8.09 -13.94 -0.41
CA ASP A 57 -7.81 -13.20 -1.64
C ASP A 57 -8.60 -11.88 -1.57
N VAL A 58 -7.91 -10.76 -1.54
CA VAL A 58 -8.52 -9.42 -1.40
C VAL A 58 -9.34 -8.98 -2.63
N THR A 59 -9.41 -9.79 -3.68
CA THR A 59 -10.31 -9.58 -4.82
C THR A 59 -11.71 -10.15 -4.58
N ASP A 60 -11.89 -10.92 -3.50
CA ASP A 60 -13.21 -11.41 -3.07
C ASP A 60 -13.73 -10.53 -1.92
N ARG A 61 -14.63 -9.60 -2.27
CA ARG A 61 -15.25 -8.69 -1.29
C ARG A 61 -15.98 -9.41 -0.15
N ALA A 62 -16.63 -10.53 -0.42
CA ALA A 62 -17.34 -11.27 0.62
C ALA A 62 -16.35 -11.93 1.61
N ALA A 63 -15.24 -12.44 1.09
CA ALA A 63 -14.15 -12.96 1.90
C ALA A 63 -13.48 -11.86 2.75
N ASP A 64 -13.28 -10.65 2.22
CA ASP A 64 -12.75 -9.51 2.99
C ASP A 64 -13.63 -9.18 4.20
N LEU A 65 -14.95 -9.06 3.99
CA LEU A 65 -15.90 -8.81 5.06
C LEU A 65 -15.89 -9.92 6.13
N ALA A 66 -15.82 -11.18 5.70
CA ALA A 66 -15.76 -12.33 6.59
C ALA A 66 -14.44 -12.39 7.38
N ALA A 67 -13.30 -12.10 6.73
CA ALA A 67 -11.99 -12.12 7.35
C ALA A 67 -11.83 -11.05 8.43
N VAL A 68 -12.27 -9.81 8.14
CA VAL A 68 -12.22 -8.70 9.12
C VAL A 68 -13.14 -8.99 10.30
N ARG A 69 -14.35 -9.49 10.05
CA ARG A 69 -15.27 -9.91 11.10
C ARG A 69 -14.66 -11.01 11.98
N LEU A 70 -14.10 -12.06 11.38
CA LEU A 70 -13.45 -13.15 12.08
C LEU A 70 -12.32 -12.64 13.00
N ALA A 71 -11.49 -11.72 12.50
CA ALA A 71 -10.41 -11.13 13.30
C ALA A 71 -10.95 -10.33 14.48
N HIS A 72 -12.01 -9.55 14.27
CA HIS A 72 -12.65 -8.80 15.35
C HIS A 72 -13.31 -9.71 16.38
N GLU A 73 -14.04 -10.74 15.97
CA GLU A 73 -14.67 -11.72 16.87
C GLU A 73 -13.63 -12.50 17.69
N HIS A 74 -12.50 -12.86 17.07
CA HIS A 74 -11.43 -13.62 17.72
C HIS A 74 -10.67 -12.81 18.77
N PHE A 75 -10.33 -11.57 18.49
CA PHE A 75 -9.52 -10.74 19.37
C PHE A 75 -10.31 -9.69 20.18
N GLY A 76 -11.58 -9.51 19.87
CA GLY A 76 -12.50 -8.58 20.55
C GLY A 76 -12.38 -7.12 20.11
N ARG A 77 -11.39 -6.76 19.28
CA ARG A 77 -11.17 -5.41 18.74
C ARG A 77 -10.24 -5.41 17.55
N LEU A 78 -10.13 -4.26 16.88
CA LEU A 78 -9.11 -3.98 15.87
C LEU A 78 -8.48 -2.62 16.17
N ASP A 79 -7.14 -2.53 16.17
CA ASP A 79 -6.43 -1.27 16.39
C ASP A 79 -5.73 -0.78 15.12
N ILE A 80 -5.09 -1.69 14.39
CA ILE A 80 -4.32 -1.38 13.19
C ILE A 80 -4.81 -2.25 12.03
N VAL A 81 -5.18 -1.61 10.93
CA VAL A 81 -5.56 -2.30 9.69
C VAL A 81 -4.54 -1.95 8.61
N VAL A 82 -3.87 -2.95 8.05
CA VAL A 82 -2.82 -2.76 7.06
C VAL A 82 -3.23 -3.35 5.72
N ASN A 83 -3.57 -2.51 4.77
CA ASN A 83 -3.83 -2.89 3.39
C ASN A 83 -2.50 -2.95 2.64
N ASN A 84 -1.84 -4.11 2.73
CA ASN A 84 -0.53 -4.34 2.13
C ASN A 84 -0.58 -5.23 0.87
N ALA A 85 -1.60 -6.06 0.72
CA ALA A 85 -1.72 -6.94 -0.46
C ALA A 85 -1.68 -6.13 -1.76
N GLY A 86 -0.80 -6.54 -2.68
CA GLY A 86 -0.63 -5.84 -3.95
C GLY A 86 0.54 -6.39 -4.76
N TYR A 87 0.57 -6.04 -6.04
CA TYR A 87 1.65 -6.43 -6.95
C TYR A 87 1.94 -5.32 -7.97
N GLY A 88 3.04 -5.43 -8.71
CA GLY A 88 3.41 -4.53 -9.79
C GLY A 88 3.06 -5.10 -11.16
N GLN A 89 2.33 -4.34 -11.98
CA GLN A 89 2.13 -4.61 -13.40
C GLN A 89 3.12 -3.76 -14.22
N PHE A 90 3.91 -4.41 -15.05
CA PHE A 90 4.87 -3.80 -15.96
C PHE A 90 4.36 -3.92 -17.40
N GLY A 91 4.50 -2.85 -18.16
CA GLY A 91 4.12 -2.72 -19.56
C GLY A 91 3.95 -1.26 -19.94
N MET A 92 4.22 -0.91 -21.20
CA MET A 92 3.83 0.39 -21.76
C MET A 92 2.31 0.46 -21.81
N VAL A 93 1.75 1.67 -21.79
CA VAL A 93 0.29 1.85 -21.72
C VAL A 93 -0.43 1.11 -22.86
N GLU A 94 0.13 1.13 -24.07
CA GLU A 94 -0.43 0.44 -25.24
C GLU A 94 -0.37 -1.10 -25.12
N GLU A 95 0.55 -1.63 -24.31
CA GLU A 95 0.74 -3.07 -24.13
C GLU A 95 -0.21 -3.67 -23.08
N ILE A 96 -0.80 -2.84 -22.21
CA ILE A 96 -1.66 -3.29 -21.12
C ILE A 96 -3.02 -3.73 -21.65
N SER A 97 -3.35 -5.00 -21.48
CA SER A 97 -4.66 -5.52 -21.81
C SER A 97 -5.74 -5.07 -20.83
N GLU A 98 -7.00 -5.12 -21.24
CA GLU A 98 -8.15 -4.84 -20.37
C GLU A 98 -8.15 -5.74 -19.13
N GLN A 99 -7.82 -7.02 -19.28
CA GLN A 99 -7.77 -7.95 -18.15
C GLN A 99 -6.67 -7.57 -17.15
N GLU A 100 -5.50 -7.14 -17.61
CA GLU A 100 -4.39 -6.76 -16.74
C GLU A 100 -4.69 -5.50 -15.94
N ILE A 101 -5.23 -4.45 -16.57
CA ILE A 101 -5.58 -3.23 -15.83
C ILE A 101 -6.70 -3.47 -14.83
N ARG A 102 -7.74 -4.25 -15.18
CA ARG A 102 -8.80 -4.62 -14.25
C ARG A 102 -8.25 -5.39 -13.05
N ALA A 103 -7.45 -6.42 -13.27
CA ALA A 103 -6.84 -7.23 -12.21
C ALA A 103 -5.90 -6.40 -11.31
N GLN A 104 -5.18 -5.42 -11.88
CA GLN A 104 -4.33 -4.52 -11.12
C GLN A 104 -5.15 -3.62 -10.19
N LEU A 105 -6.28 -3.07 -10.67
CA LEU A 105 -7.18 -2.23 -9.89
C LEU A 105 -7.93 -3.06 -8.84
N GLU A 106 -8.40 -4.25 -9.20
CA GLU A 106 -9.08 -5.17 -8.26
C GLU A 106 -8.21 -5.45 -7.03
N THR A 107 -6.94 -5.81 -7.25
CA THR A 107 -6.07 -6.14 -6.12
C THR A 107 -5.59 -4.90 -5.35
N ASN A 108 -5.02 -3.91 -6.07
CA ASN A 108 -4.27 -2.82 -5.42
C ASN A 108 -5.16 -1.70 -4.89
N LEU A 109 -6.37 -1.55 -5.40
CA LEU A 109 -7.31 -0.49 -5.05
C LEU A 109 -8.58 -1.05 -4.39
N LEU A 110 -9.33 -1.89 -5.11
CA LEU A 110 -10.64 -2.35 -4.63
C LEU A 110 -10.49 -3.28 -3.43
N GLY A 111 -9.51 -4.18 -3.42
CA GLY A 111 -9.21 -5.01 -2.24
C GLY A 111 -8.90 -4.17 -1.00
N ALA A 112 -8.09 -3.11 -1.13
CA ALA A 112 -7.83 -2.19 -0.03
C ALA A 112 -9.10 -1.43 0.41
N LEU A 113 -9.98 -1.07 -0.54
CA LEU A 113 -11.27 -0.43 -0.26
C LEU A 113 -12.20 -1.38 0.51
N TRP A 114 -12.34 -2.64 0.07
CA TRP A 114 -13.24 -3.60 0.70
C TRP A 114 -12.82 -3.93 2.14
N VAL A 115 -11.53 -4.17 2.39
CA VAL A 115 -11.01 -4.37 3.74
C VAL A 115 -11.21 -3.12 4.60
N THR A 116 -10.97 -1.93 4.05
CA THR A 116 -11.22 -0.66 4.75
C THR A 116 -12.69 -0.52 5.13
N GLN A 117 -13.62 -0.74 4.19
CA GLN A 117 -15.06 -0.69 4.45
C GLN A 117 -15.50 -1.72 5.49
N ALA A 118 -14.90 -2.91 5.48
CA ALA A 118 -15.20 -3.96 6.47
C ALA A 118 -14.74 -3.56 7.88
N ALA A 119 -13.61 -2.88 8.01
CA ALA A 119 -13.04 -2.48 9.30
C ALA A 119 -13.67 -1.21 9.89
N LEU A 120 -14.10 -0.27 9.06
CA LEU A 120 -14.61 1.04 9.49
C LEU A 120 -15.74 1.00 10.52
N PRO A 121 -16.76 0.14 10.42
CA PRO A 121 -17.81 0.06 11.45
C PRO A 121 -17.25 -0.21 12.84
N TYR A 122 -16.32 -1.16 12.96
CA TYR A 122 -15.68 -1.54 14.22
C TYR A 122 -14.81 -0.40 14.77
N LEU A 123 -13.97 0.21 13.93
CA LEU A 123 -13.09 1.30 14.33
C LEU A 123 -13.89 2.55 14.75
N ARG A 124 -14.96 2.86 14.05
CA ARG A 124 -15.85 3.98 14.37
C ARG A 124 -16.58 3.76 15.69
N GLU A 125 -17.14 2.57 15.92
CA GLU A 125 -17.80 2.21 17.18
C GLU A 125 -16.82 2.26 18.35
N GLN A 126 -15.58 1.80 18.13
CA GLN A 126 -14.50 1.81 19.10
C GLN A 126 -14.00 3.23 19.41
N GLY A 127 -14.24 4.20 18.52
CA GLY A 127 -13.75 5.58 18.66
C GLY A 127 -12.23 5.71 18.48
N SER A 128 -11.57 4.71 17.90
CA SER A 128 -10.12 4.70 17.71
C SER A 128 -9.71 3.66 16.66
N GLY A 129 -8.57 3.88 16.01
CA GLY A 129 -7.96 2.95 15.07
C GLY A 129 -6.98 3.63 14.14
N HIS A 130 -6.17 2.85 13.43
CA HIS A 130 -5.24 3.37 12.45
C HIS A 130 -5.23 2.48 11.19
N ILE A 131 -5.61 3.05 10.05
CA ILE A 131 -5.59 2.37 8.75
C ILE A 131 -4.30 2.75 8.03
N LEU A 132 -3.48 1.75 7.72
CA LEU A 132 -2.25 1.89 6.93
C LEU A 132 -2.51 1.39 5.51
N GLN A 133 -2.38 2.28 4.54
CA GLN A 133 -2.52 1.99 3.11
C GLN A 133 -1.14 1.89 2.48
N VAL A 134 -0.73 0.70 2.05
CA VAL A 134 0.58 0.54 1.39
C VAL A 134 0.48 1.03 -0.05
N SER A 135 0.85 2.29 -0.22
CA SER A 135 1.00 2.95 -1.51
C SER A 135 2.40 2.69 -2.09
N SER A 136 3.03 3.70 -2.61
CA SER A 136 4.37 3.69 -3.20
C SER A 136 4.80 5.13 -3.50
N ILE A 137 6.10 5.37 -3.69
CA ILE A 137 6.55 6.56 -4.43
C ILE A 137 5.83 6.68 -5.78
N GLY A 138 5.44 5.54 -6.37
CA GLY A 138 4.64 5.48 -7.60
C GLY A 138 3.19 5.91 -7.46
N GLY A 139 2.71 6.23 -6.26
CA GLY A 139 1.42 6.86 -6.01
C GLY A 139 1.46 8.39 -6.03
N VAL A 140 2.66 8.99 -5.98
CA VAL A 140 2.86 10.45 -5.98
C VAL A 140 3.74 10.95 -7.13
N SER A 141 4.49 10.05 -7.77
CA SER A 141 5.25 10.32 -8.99
C SER A 141 5.11 9.15 -9.97
N ALA A 142 5.10 9.40 -11.28
CA ALA A 142 4.92 8.38 -12.30
C ALA A 142 6.22 8.12 -13.08
N PHE A 143 6.41 6.87 -13.53
CA PHE A 143 7.59 6.43 -14.25
C PHE A 143 7.19 5.56 -15.45
N MET A 144 7.98 5.56 -16.51
CA MET A 144 7.75 4.72 -17.69
C MET A 144 7.62 3.23 -17.33
N ASN A 145 6.87 2.50 -18.12
CA ASN A 145 6.70 1.05 -18.04
C ASN A 145 5.92 0.52 -16.82
N THR A 146 5.24 1.39 -16.08
CA THR A 146 4.46 1.03 -14.88
C THR A 146 3.14 1.81 -14.76
N GLY A 147 2.57 2.26 -15.91
CA GLY A 147 1.37 3.11 -15.94
C GLY A 147 0.17 2.52 -15.22
N ALA A 148 -0.14 1.23 -15.45
CA ALA A 148 -1.25 0.55 -14.78
C ALA A 148 -1.07 0.48 -13.25
N TYR A 149 0.16 0.20 -12.80
CA TYR A 149 0.48 0.22 -11.38
C TYR A 149 0.31 1.61 -10.77
N HIS A 150 0.84 2.65 -11.45
CA HIS A 150 0.68 4.03 -11.00
C HIS A 150 -0.79 4.42 -10.90
N ALA A 151 -1.62 4.09 -11.90
CA ALA A 151 -3.05 4.35 -11.85
C ALA A 151 -3.70 3.78 -10.57
N SER A 152 -3.35 2.53 -10.20
CA SER A 152 -3.86 1.90 -8.99
C SER A 152 -3.41 2.61 -7.70
N LYS A 153 -2.13 3.06 -7.63
CA LYS A 153 -1.58 3.72 -6.43
C LYS A 153 -2.03 5.18 -6.33
N TRP A 154 -2.13 5.91 -7.43
CA TRP A 154 -2.71 7.26 -7.45
C TRP A 154 -4.17 7.27 -7.03
N ALA A 155 -4.96 6.28 -7.47
CA ALA A 155 -6.33 6.12 -7.01
C ALA A 155 -6.41 5.83 -5.50
N LEU A 156 -5.50 4.98 -4.97
CA LEU A 156 -5.41 4.70 -3.54
C LEU A 156 -5.03 5.95 -2.73
N GLU A 157 -4.12 6.80 -3.25
CA GLU A 157 -3.74 8.07 -2.63
C GLU A 157 -4.95 9.00 -2.49
N GLY A 158 -5.69 9.23 -3.59
CA GLY A 158 -6.88 10.08 -3.58
C GLY A 158 -7.97 9.55 -2.64
N LEU A 159 -8.27 8.25 -2.71
CA LEU A 159 -9.23 7.58 -1.83
C LEU A 159 -8.84 7.73 -0.35
N SER A 160 -7.57 7.52 -0.02
CA SER A 160 -7.11 7.57 1.36
C SER A 160 -7.06 8.99 1.93
N GLN A 161 -6.77 9.97 1.09
CA GLN A 161 -6.81 11.38 1.48
C GLN A 161 -8.25 11.85 1.78
N SER A 162 -9.24 11.38 1.02
CA SER A 162 -10.66 11.63 1.31
C SER A 162 -11.06 10.94 2.61
N LEU A 163 -10.76 9.63 2.72
CA LEU A 163 -11.05 8.84 3.91
C LEU A 163 -10.52 9.48 5.19
N ALA A 164 -9.29 9.99 5.17
CA ALA A 164 -8.68 10.61 6.35
C ALA A 164 -9.50 11.79 6.88
N GLN A 165 -10.12 12.57 6.00
CA GLN A 165 -11.00 13.68 6.36
C GLN A 165 -12.35 13.17 6.90
N GLU A 166 -12.90 12.13 6.28
CA GLU A 166 -14.20 11.54 6.63
C GLU A 166 -14.19 10.90 8.01
N VAL A 167 -13.06 10.28 8.42
CA VAL A 167 -12.98 9.50 9.66
C VAL A 167 -12.31 10.21 10.83
N ALA A 168 -11.77 11.41 10.62
CA ALA A 168 -11.06 12.17 11.66
C ALA A 168 -11.92 12.40 12.90
N GLY A 169 -13.22 12.72 12.72
CA GLY A 169 -14.17 12.94 13.81
C GLY A 169 -14.51 11.67 14.62
N PHE A 170 -14.14 10.50 14.14
CA PHE A 170 -14.33 9.21 14.83
C PHE A 170 -13.07 8.71 15.55
N GLY A 171 -12.01 9.51 15.62
CA GLY A 171 -10.74 9.09 16.23
C GLY A 171 -9.97 8.05 15.41
N VAL A 172 -10.32 7.82 14.15
CA VAL A 172 -9.66 6.91 13.25
C VAL A 172 -8.59 7.66 12.44
N LYS A 173 -7.38 7.13 12.43
CA LYS A 173 -6.23 7.67 11.71
C LYS A 173 -6.03 6.94 10.39
N VAL A 174 -5.50 7.63 9.39
CA VAL A 174 -5.13 7.05 8.09
C VAL A 174 -3.72 7.48 7.75
N THR A 175 -2.88 6.53 7.34
CA THR A 175 -1.54 6.83 6.82
C THR A 175 -1.27 6.03 5.55
N LEU A 176 -0.84 6.73 4.51
CA LEU A 176 -0.29 6.15 3.29
C LEU A 176 1.20 5.88 3.50
N ILE A 177 1.61 4.63 3.32
CA ILE A 177 3.02 4.24 3.35
C ILE A 177 3.52 4.22 1.91
N GLU A 178 4.56 4.98 1.63
CA GLU A 178 5.08 5.24 0.28
C GLU A 178 6.52 4.72 0.12
N PRO A 179 6.71 3.37 -0.02
CA PRO A 179 8.04 2.80 -0.19
C PRO A 179 8.66 3.15 -1.54
N THR A 180 10.00 3.13 -1.58
CA THR A 180 10.79 3.10 -2.82
C THR A 180 11.21 1.67 -3.17
N GLY A 181 12.39 1.50 -3.79
CA GLY A 181 12.95 0.21 -4.16
C GLY A 181 13.45 -0.59 -2.96
N TYR A 182 12.64 -1.49 -2.46
CA TYR A 182 13.03 -2.49 -1.46
C TYR A 182 13.27 -3.86 -2.08
N ALA A 183 14.04 -4.71 -1.39
CA ALA A 183 14.30 -6.10 -1.78
C ALA A 183 13.09 -6.98 -1.44
N THR A 184 11.96 -6.73 -2.11
CA THR A 184 10.74 -7.52 -2.05
C THR A 184 10.49 -8.19 -3.40
N ASP A 185 9.55 -9.16 -3.44
CA ASP A 185 9.15 -9.84 -4.68
C ASP A 185 8.33 -8.95 -5.64
N TRP A 186 8.05 -7.70 -5.26
CA TRP A 186 7.23 -6.79 -6.06
C TRP A 186 7.75 -6.58 -7.49
N ALA A 187 9.08 -6.56 -7.68
CA ALA A 187 9.71 -6.46 -8.99
C ALA A 187 10.41 -7.77 -9.42
N GLY A 188 10.11 -8.86 -8.73
CA GLY A 188 10.61 -10.21 -8.96
C GLY A 188 9.46 -11.17 -9.29
N PRO A 189 9.36 -12.32 -8.61
CA PRO A 189 8.38 -13.37 -8.94
C PRO A 189 6.91 -12.93 -8.81
N ALA A 190 6.60 -11.87 -8.08
CA ALA A 190 5.23 -11.34 -7.97
C ALA A 190 4.87 -10.34 -9.08
N ALA A 191 5.86 -9.84 -9.82
CA ALA A 191 5.63 -8.90 -10.91
C ALA A 191 4.87 -9.57 -12.05
N LYS A 192 3.92 -8.85 -12.65
CA LYS A 192 3.29 -9.24 -13.90
C LYS A 192 3.82 -8.36 -15.03
N HIS A 193 3.93 -8.91 -16.21
CA HIS A 193 4.45 -8.24 -17.38
C HIS A 193 3.48 -8.40 -18.54
N ALA A 194 3.15 -7.30 -19.21
CA ALA A 194 2.35 -7.30 -20.42
C ALA A 194 3.14 -7.91 -21.60
N SER A 195 2.43 -8.34 -22.63
CA SER A 195 3.02 -8.75 -23.90
C SER A 195 3.69 -7.56 -24.55
N GLN A 196 4.98 -7.71 -24.87
CA GLN A 196 5.81 -6.62 -25.36
C GLN A 196 5.61 -6.34 -26.84
N LEU A 197 5.50 -5.07 -27.21
CA LEU A 197 5.53 -4.59 -28.57
C LEU A 197 6.97 -4.15 -28.94
N PRO A 198 7.58 -4.68 -30.02
CA PRO A 198 8.96 -4.32 -30.39
C PRO A 198 9.18 -2.82 -30.63
N ALA A 199 8.14 -2.09 -31.01
CA ALA A 199 8.20 -0.63 -31.16
C ALA A 199 8.66 0.11 -29.89
N TYR A 200 8.43 -0.48 -28.70
CA TYR A 200 8.82 0.11 -27.40
C TYR A 200 10.15 -0.40 -26.86
N ASP A 201 10.87 -1.27 -27.56
CA ASP A 201 12.15 -1.81 -27.03
C ASP A 201 13.18 -0.73 -26.67
N PRO A 202 13.40 0.33 -27.48
CA PRO A 202 14.31 1.41 -27.09
C PRO A 202 13.85 2.14 -25.81
N VAL A 203 12.55 2.47 -25.73
CA VAL A 203 11.96 3.15 -24.57
C VAL A 203 12.03 2.27 -23.32
N ARG A 204 11.84 0.97 -23.47
CA ARG A 204 11.95 -0.02 -22.38
C ARG A 204 13.37 -0.12 -21.85
N ALA A 205 14.36 -0.10 -22.73
CA ALA A 205 15.78 -0.07 -22.35
C ALA A 205 16.12 1.20 -21.57
N GLU A 206 15.63 2.35 -22.02
CA GLU A 206 15.78 3.62 -21.30
C GLU A 206 15.11 3.59 -19.93
N ALA A 207 13.88 3.09 -19.82
CA ALA A 207 13.16 2.94 -18.57
C ALA A 207 13.91 2.04 -17.58
N ALA A 208 14.49 0.93 -18.07
CA ALA A 208 15.30 0.03 -17.26
C ALA A 208 16.58 0.71 -16.75
N ALA A 209 17.28 1.46 -17.62
CA ALA A 209 18.48 2.22 -17.24
C ALA A 209 18.16 3.32 -16.23
N ALA A 210 17.09 4.08 -16.42
CA ALA A 210 16.64 5.11 -15.49
C ALA A 210 16.27 4.52 -14.11
N ARG A 211 15.60 3.35 -14.11
CA ARG A 211 15.28 2.63 -12.88
C ARG A 211 16.54 2.15 -12.15
N ALA A 212 17.51 1.59 -12.87
CA ALA A 212 18.78 1.15 -12.29
C ALA A 212 19.55 2.31 -11.65
N LYS A 213 19.56 3.48 -12.29
CA LYS A 213 20.17 4.71 -11.73
C LYS A 213 19.44 5.21 -10.48
N ARG A 214 18.11 5.10 -10.44
CA ARG A 214 17.28 5.56 -9.32
C ARG A 214 17.41 4.66 -8.09
N PHE A 215 17.53 3.37 -8.29
CA PHE A 215 17.54 2.34 -7.24
C PHE A 215 18.86 1.54 -7.29
N THR A 216 19.98 2.22 -7.12
CA THR A 216 21.31 1.60 -7.07
C THR A 216 21.47 0.63 -5.91
N LYS A 217 20.75 0.89 -4.81
CA LYS A 217 20.68 0.03 -3.62
C LYS A 217 19.23 -0.21 -3.26
N ARG A 218 18.88 -1.45 -2.95
CA ARG A 218 17.55 -1.81 -2.46
C ARG A 218 17.53 -1.82 -0.94
N GLY A 219 16.50 -1.25 -0.34
CA GLY A 219 16.28 -1.31 1.10
C GLY A 219 15.95 -2.74 1.55
N ASP A 220 16.31 -3.07 2.79
CA ASP A 220 15.89 -4.29 3.45
C ASP A 220 14.47 -4.10 4.02
N PRO A 221 13.47 -4.92 3.65
CA PRO A 221 12.14 -4.85 4.23
C PRO A 221 12.13 -4.97 5.76
N ALA A 222 13.02 -5.78 6.35
CA ALA A 222 13.12 -5.95 7.79
C ALA A 222 13.53 -4.66 8.52
N ALA A 223 14.30 -3.79 7.87
CA ALA A 223 14.68 -2.49 8.43
C ALA A 223 13.48 -1.56 8.66
N THR A 224 12.33 -1.82 8.01
CA THR A 224 11.11 -1.01 8.17
C THR A 224 10.33 -1.31 9.44
N ARG A 225 10.63 -2.42 10.16
CA ARG A 225 9.91 -2.87 11.35
C ARG A 225 9.76 -1.78 12.40
N GLN A 226 10.88 -1.13 12.77
CA GLN A 226 10.86 -0.09 13.80
C GLN A 226 10.13 1.18 13.33
N ALA A 227 10.23 1.53 12.04
CA ALA A 227 9.54 2.68 11.48
C ALA A 227 8.01 2.52 11.57
N ILE A 228 7.48 1.32 11.26
CA ILE A 228 6.05 1.04 11.35
C ILE A 228 5.58 1.01 12.81
N LEU A 229 6.32 0.41 13.71
CA LEU A 229 5.98 0.42 15.14
C LEU A 229 5.92 1.85 15.68
N ARG A 230 6.91 2.68 15.34
CA ARG A 230 6.93 4.10 15.72
C ARG A 230 5.74 4.88 15.12
N LEU A 231 5.38 4.58 13.86
CA LEU A 231 4.25 5.23 13.20
C LEU A 231 2.93 4.95 13.93
N VAL A 232 2.65 3.67 14.24
CA VAL A 232 1.38 3.29 14.89
C VAL A 232 1.30 3.70 16.36
N ASP A 233 2.42 4.07 16.96
CA ASP A 233 2.48 4.58 18.32
C ASP A 233 2.42 6.12 18.37
N ALA A 234 2.54 6.79 17.22
CA ALA A 234 2.48 8.24 17.15
C ALA A 234 1.07 8.75 17.52
N GLU A 235 1.03 9.75 18.38
CA GLU A 235 -0.23 10.41 18.72
C GLU A 235 -0.84 11.11 17.49
N ASN A 236 -0.01 11.79 16.71
CA ASN A 236 -0.39 12.49 15.49
C ASN A 236 0.46 11.98 14.32
N PRO A 237 0.13 10.78 13.74
CA PRO A 237 0.87 10.27 12.60
C PRO A 237 0.61 11.12 11.35
N PRO A 238 1.58 11.21 10.43
CA PRO A 238 1.38 11.92 9.17
C PRO A 238 0.40 11.16 8.26
N LEU A 239 -0.32 11.87 7.39
CA LEU A 239 -1.12 11.23 6.34
C LEU A 239 -0.25 10.44 5.36
N ARG A 240 0.99 10.89 5.09
CA ARG A 240 1.94 10.22 4.17
C ARG A 240 3.28 10.03 4.83
N MET A 241 3.83 8.82 4.67
CA MET A 241 5.15 8.47 5.18
C MET A 241 5.96 7.75 4.11
N PHE A 242 7.04 8.37 3.66
CA PHE A 242 8.01 7.70 2.80
C PHE A 242 8.79 6.62 3.56
N LEU A 243 9.10 5.53 2.86
CA LEU A 243 10.13 4.58 3.28
C LEU A 243 11.27 4.57 2.28
N GLY A 244 12.50 4.81 2.77
CA GLY A 244 13.74 4.84 2.00
C GLY A 244 14.39 6.22 1.95
N GLU A 245 15.61 6.28 1.43
CA GLU A 245 16.43 7.51 1.39
C GLU A 245 16.08 8.46 0.23
N SER A 246 15.62 7.90 -0.90
CA SER A 246 15.49 8.68 -2.14
C SER A 246 14.10 9.32 -2.40
N PRO A 247 12.99 8.91 -1.75
CA PRO A 247 11.66 9.37 -2.15
C PRO A 247 11.52 10.88 -2.11
N LEU A 248 11.90 11.50 -1.00
CA LEU A 248 11.72 12.94 -0.81
C LEU A 248 12.38 13.75 -1.94
N ARG A 249 13.62 13.41 -2.31
CA ARG A 249 14.33 14.11 -3.40
C ARG A 249 13.62 13.95 -4.75
N VAL A 250 13.13 12.75 -5.08
CA VAL A 250 12.47 12.47 -6.34
C VAL A 250 11.13 13.19 -6.42
N VAL A 251 10.33 13.11 -5.35
CA VAL A 251 9.02 13.72 -5.29
C VAL A 251 9.10 15.24 -5.27
N THR A 252 10.06 15.83 -4.52
CA THR A 252 10.26 17.28 -4.52
C THR A 252 10.49 17.81 -5.93
N ALA A 253 11.41 17.20 -6.70
CA ALA A 253 11.69 17.64 -8.06
C ALA A 253 10.47 17.52 -8.99
N ASP A 254 9.68 16.45 -8.89
CA ASP A 254 8.46 16.24 -9.67
C ASP A 254 7.38 17.29 -9.33
N TYR A 255 7.17 17.55 -8.04
CA TYR A 255 6.17 18.53 -7.59
C TYR A 255 6.59 19.98 -7.91
N GLU A 256 7.86 20.31 -7.81
CA GLU A 256 8.38 21.62 -8.25
C GLU A 256 8.14 21.85 -9.74
N SER A 257 8.38 20.84 -10.59
CA SER A 257 8.07 20.91 -12.01
C SER A 257 6.58 21.15 -12.25
N ARG A 258 5.69 20.38 -11.62
CA ARG A 258 4.23 20.55 -11.73
C ARG A 258 3.76 21.93 -11.27
N LEU A 259 4.32 22.42 -10.16
CA LEU A 259 3.98 23.75 -9.66
C LEU A 259 4.43 24.85 -10.64
N ALA A 260 5.57 24.68 -11.33
CA ALA A 260 6.02 25.60 -12.35
C ALA A 260 5.03 25.64 -13.54
N ASP A 261 4.64 24.46 -14.05
CA ASP A 261 3.68 24.33 -15.14
C ASP A 261 2.33 24.97 -14.77
N TRP A 262 1.80 24.69 -13.58
CA TRP A 262 0.54 25.25 -13.12
C TRP A 262 0.59 26.78 -12.97
N ARG A 263 1.70 27.34 -12.49
CA ARG A 263 1.89 28.78 -12.36
C ARG A 263 1.98 29.45 -13.74
N GLU A 264 2.68 28.83 -14.68
CA GLU A 264 2.79 29.32 -16.05
C GLU A 264 1.43 29.40 -16.73
N TRP A 265 0.59 28.35 -16.57
CA TRP A 265 -0.70 28.24 -17.22
C TRP A 265 -1.86 28.86 -16.42
N GLN A 266 -1.63 29.33 -15.19
CA GLN A 266 -2.65 29.95 -14.35
C GLN A 266 -3.39 31.15 -15.03
N PRO A 267 -2.75 32.05 -15.79
CA PRO A 267 -3.46 33.12 -16.46
C PRO A 267 -4.48 32.62 -17.51
N VAL A 268 -4.13 31.54 -18.23
CA VAL A 268 -5.04 30.89 -19.19
C VAL A 268 -6.22 30.25 -18.47
N ALA A 269 -5.94 29.54 -17.38
CA ALA A 269 -6.98 28.90 -16.57
C ALA A 269 -7.94 29.93 -15.95
N ALA A 270 -7.42 31.06 -15.46
CA ALA A 270 -8.25 32.14 -14.92
C ALA A 270 -9.15 32.77 -15.99
N ALA A 271 -8.62 33.03 -17.21
CA ALA A 271 -9.42 33.54 -18.31
C ALA A 271 -10.53 32.57 -18.78
N ALA A 272 -10.34 31.26 -18.56
CA ALA A 272 -11.36 30.24 -18.87
C ALA A 272 -12.53 30.20 -17.88
N TRP A 273 -12.43 30.89 -16.73
CA TRP A 273 -13.53 30.95 -15.76
C TRP A 273 -14.71 31.80 -16.29
N GLY A 274 -14.43 32.76 -17.19
CA GLY A 274 -15.42 33.77 -17.67
C GLY A 274 -15.54 34.94 -16.69
N ASP A 275 -16.13 36.05 -17.18
CA ASP A 275 -16.47 37.24 -16.37
C ASP A 275 -17.82 37.07 -15.67
#